data_21977d397dbe07b9f513389a60b31e06
#
_entry.id   21977d397dbe07b9f513389a60b31e06
#
_cell.length_a   1.000
_cell.length_b   1.000
_cell.length_c   1.000
_cell.angle_alpha   90.00
_cell.angle_beta   90.00
_cell.angle_gamma   90.00
#
_symmetry.space_group_name_H-M   'P 1'
#
loop_
_entity.id
_entity.type
_entity.pdbx_description
1 polymer ?
#
loop_
_entity_poly.entity_id
_entity_poly.type
_entity_poly.pdbx_seq_one_letter_code
_entity_poly.pdbx_strand_id
1 'polypeptide(L)'
;IVSGIIQKADGGIVVLDLGKLEGVMPLKEQVPTEKYRVNDKIRAYVLNVERGLKGSPQVTVSRAHADFVRKLFELEIPEIYEGLIEIKSISRDPGSRTKVAVYSANENIDPVGSCVGQKGIRIQNIINELHGEKIDVIEWYPDPALYISAALLPAQVMAVDVNEEEKFAQVIVPD
;
A
#
# COMPACT_ATOMS: atom_id res chain seq x y z
N ILE A 1 -12.06 2.45 -0.78
CA ILE A 1 -11.62 3.77 -0.27
C ILE A 1 -12.82 4.68 -0.10
N VAL A 2 -12.85 5.40 1.01
CA VAL A 2 -13.80 6.47 1.31
C VAL A 2 -13.06 7.79 1.51
N SER A 3 -13.74 8.91 1.27
CA SER A 3 -13.24 10.25 1.58
C SER A 3 -14.07 10.83 2.73
N GLY A 4 -13.43 11.47 3.66
CA GLY A 4 -14.09 12.10 4.79
C GLY A 4 -13.39 13.38 5.25
N ILE A 5 -14.09 14.17 6.05
CA ILE A 5 -13.54 15.35 6.69
C ILE A 5 -13.29 15.02 8.15
N ILE A 6 -12.11 15.35 8.65
CA ILE A 6 -11.74 15.11 10.06
C ILE A 6 -12.59 16.05 10.94
N GLN A 7 -13.42 15.46 11.80
CA GLN A 7 -14.21 16.18 12.80
C GLN A 7 -13.50 16.27 14.15
N LYS A 8 -12.71 15.24 14.48
CA LYS A 8 -12.00 15.15 15.73
C LYS A 8 -10.68 14.41 15.53
N ALA A 9 -9.62 14.90 16.16
CA ALA A 9 -8.30 14.26 16.20
C ALA A 9 -7.74 14.46 17.61
N ASP A 10 -8.12 13.59 18.54
CA ASP A 10 -7.80 13.70 19.96
C ASP A 10 -7.79 12.32 20.63
N GLY A 11 -6.98 12.15 21.67
CA GLY A 11 -6.93 10.92 22.46
C GLY A 11 -6.52 9.67 21.69
N GLY A 12 -5.75 9.81 20.60
CA GLY A 12 -5.32 8.69 19.77
C GLY A 12 -6.39 8.18 18.80
N ILE A 13 -7.51 8.89 18.65
CA ILE A 13 -8.59 8.54 17.74
C ILE A 13 -8.83 9.71 16.79
N VAL A 14 -8.94 9.39 15.50
CA VAL A 14 -9.42 10.34 14.47
C VAL A 14 -10.82 9.94 14.05
N VAL A 15 -11.73 10.91 14.09
CA VAL A 15 -13.13 10.76 13.66
C VAL A 15 -13.35 11.50 12.35
N LEU A 16 -13.93 10.82 11.38
CA LEU A 16 -14.20 11.30 10.03
C LEU A 16 -15.70 11.42 9.78
N ASP A 17 -16.13 12.55 9.24
CA ASP A 17 -17.45 12.66 8.62
C ASP A 17 -17.38 12.06 7.21
N LEU A 18 -18.12 10.99 6.99
CA LEU A 18 -18.27 10.31 5.69
C LEU A 18 -19.58 10.69 4.97
N GLY A 19 -20.27 11.71 5.45
CA GLY A 19 -21.56 12.19 4.96
C GLY A 19 -22.73 11.61 5.77
N LYS A 20 -23.16 10.40 5.51
CA LYS A 20 -24.26 9.74 6.25
C LYS A 20 -23.80 8.92 7.45
N LEU A 21 -22.53 8.63 7.53
CA LEU A 21 -21.91 7.77 8.52
C LEU A 21 -20.69 8.44 9.11
N GLU A 22 -20.31 7.98 10.30
CA GLU A 22 -19.09 8.37 10.98
C GLU A 22 -18.04 7.27 10.80
N GLY A 23 -16.82 7.68 10.41
CA GLY A 23 -15.66 6.82 10.33
C GLY A 23 -14.75 7.03 11.53
N VAL A 24 -14.23 5.96 12.09
CA VAL A 24 -13.29 5.98 13.21
C VAL A 24 -11.97 5.37 12.77
N MET A 25 -10.87 6.09 12.98
CA MET A 25 -9.51 5.62 12.72
C MET A 25 -8.73 5.59 14.04
N PRO A 26 -8.62 4.40 14.66
CA PRO A 26 -7.85 4.24 15.90
C PRO A 26 -6.36 4.43 15.66
N LEU A 27 -5.59 4.67 16.71
CA LEU A 27 -4.15 4.97 16.63
C LEU A 27 -3.36 3.95 15.82
N LYS A 28 -3.64 2.67 15.97
CA LYS A 28 -2.99 1.58 15.23
C LYS A 28 -3.23 1.61 13.71
N GLU A 29 -4.27 2.31 13.28
CA GLU A 29 -4.66 2.46 11.87
C GLU A 29 -4.23 3.81 11.28
N GLN A 30 -3.57 4.64 12.09
CA GLN A 30 -2.99 5.91 11.68
C GLN A 30 -1.55 5.72 11.22
N VAL A 31 -1.12 6.54 10.26
CA VAL A 31 0.27 6.58 9.81
C VAL A 31 1.07 7.46 10.76
N PRO A 32 2.15 6.97 11.37
CA PRO A 32 2.87 7.70 12.43
C PRO A 32 3.44 9.06 11.98
N THR A 33 3.74 9.20 10.71
CA THR A 33 4.31 10.43 10.12
C THR A 33 3.28 11.43 9.66
N GLU A 34 1.99 11.04 9.57
CA GLU A 34 0.91 11.91 9.14
C GLU A 34 0.37 12.76 10.31
N LYS A 35 -0.02 13.98 9.98
CA LYS A 35 -0.68 14.88 10.92
C LYS A 35 -2.14 15.03 10.55
N TYR A 36 -3.03 14.65 11.46
CA TYR A 36 -4.47 14.72 11.27
C TYR A 36 -5.03 15.98 11.94
N ARG A 37 -5.60 16.89 11.16
CA ARG A 37 -6.14 18.17 11.65
C ARG A 37 -7.64 18.22 11.38
N VAL A 38 -8.38 18.80 12.30
CA VAL A 38 -9.81 19.07 12.12
C VAL A 38 -10.04 19.93 10.87
N ASN A 39 -11.05 19.56 10.09
CA ASN A 39 -11.43 20.12 8.79
C ASN A 39 -10.56 19.67 7.60
N ASP A 40 -9.48 18.90 7.80
CA ASP A 40 -8.76 18.32 6.66
C ASP A 40 -9.61 17.22 6.00
N LYS A 41 -9.59 17.19 4.67
CA LYS A 41 -10.22 16.13 3.89
C LYS A 41 -9.17 15.04 3.63
N ILE A 42 -9.47 13.81 4.02
CA ILE A 42 -8.58 12.67 3.80
C ILE A 42 -9.31 11.49 3.16
N ARG A 43 -8.55 10.62 2.52
CA ARG A 43 -9.00 9.30 2.06
C ARG A 43 -8.57 8.25 3.06
N ALA A 44 -9.38 7.21 3.21
CA ALA A 44 -9.05 6.06 4.05
C ALA A 44 -9.64 4.78 3.48
N TYR A 45 -9.08 3.65 3.88
CA TYR A 45 -9.56 2.31 3.54
C TYR A 45 -10.55 1.84 4.61
N VAL A 46 -11.70 1.31 4.20
CA VAL A 46 -12.70 0.75 5.12
C VAL A 46 -12.26 -0.64 5.54
N LEU A 47 -11.95 -0.82 6.83
CA LEU A 47 -11.60 -2.11 7.40
C LEU A 47 -12.84 -2.92 7.77
N ASN A 48 -13.80 -2.28 8.44
CA ASN A 48 -14.95 -2.95 9.00
C ASN A 48 -16.13 -1.99 9.15
N VAL A 49 -17.34 -2.53 9.11
CA VAL A 49 -18.60 -1.83 9.41
C VAL A 49 -19.33 -2.62 10.49
N GLU A 50 -19.48 -2.02 11.67
CA GLU A 50 -20.14 -2.63 12.83
C GLU A 50 -21.34 -1.82 13.28
N ARG A 51 -22.21 -2.41 14.09
CA ARG A 51 -23.22 -1.67 14.81
C ARG A 51 -22.58 -1.01 16.04
N GLY A 52 -22.54 0.32 16.04
CA GLY A 52 -22.07 1.09 17.19
C GLY A 52 -23.02 0.95 18.40
N LEU A 53 -22.53 1.36 19.57
CA LEU A 53 -23.24 1.26 20.85
C LEU A 53 -24.64 1.91 20.86
N LYS A 54 -24.91 2.86 19.97
CA LYS A 54 -26.20 3.55 19.81
C LYS A 54 -27.06 3.01 18.66
N GLY A 55 -26.69 1.82 18.10
CA GLY A 55 -27.42 1.22 16.99
C GLY A 55 -27.14 1.82 15.61
N SER A 56 -26.37 2.90 15.52
CA SER A 56 -25.91 3.48 14.27
C SER A 56 -24.72 2.69 13.71
N PRO A 57 -24.60 2.52 12.39
CA PRO A 57 -23.42 1.90 11.83
C PRO A 57 -22.15 2.70 12.16
N GLN A 58 -21.12 2.03 12.65
CA GLN A 58 -19.79 2.61 12.86
C GLN A 58 -18.81 1.99 11.84
N VAL A 59 -18.11 2.84 11.12
CA VAL A 59 -17.14 2.43 10.10
C VAL A 59 -15.74 2.59 10.65
N THR A 60 -15.00 1.48 10.74
CA THR A 60 -13.57 1.54 11.07
C THR A 60 -12.76 1.71 9.80
N VAL A 61 -11.90 2.71 9.78
CA VAL A 61 -11.07 3.05 8.61
C VAL A 61 -9.59 3.04 8.96
N SER A 62 -8.75 2.87 7.95
CA SER A 62 -7.30 2.81 8.09
C SER A 62 -6.60 3.58 6.97
N ARG A 63 -5.48 4.21 7.32
CA ARG A 63 -4.47 4.68 6.38
C ARG A 63 -3.15 3.89 6.49
N ALA A 64 -3.01 3.08 7.54
CA ALA A 64 -1.82 2.25 7.79
C ALA A 64 -1.88 0.87 7.14
N HIS A 65 -3.09 0.35 6.84
CA HIS A 65 -3.27 -0.99 6.28
C HIS A 65 -2.68 -1.13 4.87
N ALA A 66 -2.06 -2.28 4.58
CA ALA A 66 -1.47 -2.54 3.26
C ALA A 66 -2.50 -2.47 2.11
N ASP A 67 -3.75 -2.87 2.35
CA ASP A 67 -4.81 -2.78 1.36
C ASP A 67 -5.23 -1.34 1.01
N PHE A 68 -4.88 -0.36 1.83
CA PHE A 68 -5.01 1.04 1.43
C PHE A 68 -4.13 1.33 0.22
N VAL A 69 -2.86 0.90 0.25
CA VAL A 69 -1.94 1.03 -0.88
C VAL A 69 -2.44 0.24 -2.08
N ARG A 70 -2.90 -1.02 -1.88
CA ARG A 70 -3.51 -1.83 -2.95
C ARG A 70 -4.62 -1.09 -3.67
N LYS A 71 -5.53 -0.49 -2.92
CA LYS A 71 -6.66 0.27 -3.49
C LYS A 71 -6.24 1.57 -4.17
N LEU A 72 -5.17 2.21 -3.74
CA LEU A 72 -4.60 3.36 -4.45
C LEU A 72 -4.01 2.94 -5.81
N PHE A 73 -3.32 1.80 -5.85
CA PHE A 73 -2.82 1.23 -7.11
C PHE A 73 -3.97 0.88 -8.07
N GLU A 74 -5.04 0.25 -7.59
CA GLU A 74 -6.21 -0.07 -8.42
C GLU A 74 -6.89 1.20 -8.99
N LEU A 75 -6.90 2.30 -8.25
CA LEU A 75 -7.48 3.56 -8.68
C LEU A 75 -6.62 4.32 -9.69
N GLU A 76 -5.29 4.24 -9.54
CA GLU A 76 -4.35 5.00 -10.36
C GLU A 76 -3.93 4.26 -11.63
N ILE A 77 -3.94 2.92 -11.60
CA ILE A 77 -3.37 2.07 -12.66
C ILE A 77 -4.48 1.23 -13.29
N PRO A 78 -4.98 1.64 -14.48
CA PRO A 78 -6.07 0.93 -15.16
C PRO A 78 -5.77 -0.55 -15.39
N GLU A 79 -4.53 -0.91 -15.74
CA GLU A 79 -4.11 -2.27 -16.03
C GLU A 79 -4.26 -3.20 -14.79
N ILE A 80 -4.16 -2.66 -13.58
CA ILE A 80 -4.45 -3.41 -12.35
C ILE A 80 -5.96 -3.57 -12.16
N TYR A 81 -6.72 -2.51 -12.37
CA TYR A 81 -8.18 -2.54 -12.26
C TYR A 81 -8.81 -3.53 -13.26
N GLU A 82 -8.26 -3.60 -14.48
CA GLU A 82 -8.70 -4.50 -15.54
C GLU A 82 -8.19 -5.94 -15.36
N GLY A 83 -7.33 -6.20 -14.39
CA GLY A 83 -6.77 -7.52 -14.12
C GLY A 83 -5.65 -7.95 -15.07
N LEU A 84 -5.09 -7.05 -15.86
CA LEU A 84 -3.94 -7.30 -16.75
C LEU A 84 -2.63 -7.38 -15.97
N ILE A 85 -2.56 -6.68 -14.84
CA ILE A 85 -1.46 -6.71 -13.88
C ILE A 85 -2.01 -7.11 -12.52
N GLU A 86 -1.36 -8.08 -11.89
CA GLU A 86 -1.69 -8.52 -10.53
C GLU A 86 -0.69 -7.95 -9.52
N ILE A 87 -1.20 -7.50 -8.38
CA ILE A 87 -0.38 -7.26 -7.19
C ILE A 87 -0.25 -8.59 -6.44
N LYS A 88 0.92 -9.19 -6.48
CA LYS A 88 1.22 -10.47 -5.82
C LYS A 88 1.47 -10.30 -4.32
N SER A 89 2.14 -9.24 -3.92
CA SER A 89 2.48 -8.99 -2.53
C SER A 89 2.68 -7.51 -2.26
N ILE A 90 2.37 -7.10 -1.03
CA ILE A 90 2.68 -5.78 -0.51
C ILE A 90 3.32 -5.95 0.87
N SER A 91 4.49 -5.35 1.05
CA SER A 91 5.16 -5.22 2.34
C SER A 91 5.26 -3.74 2.68
N ARG A 92 4.58 -3.31 3.74
CA ARG A 92 4.42 -1.90 4.10
C ARG A 92 4.96 -1.60 5.49
N ASP A 93 5.78 -0.57 5.56
CA ASP A 93 6.13 0.17 6.77
C ASP A 93 5.47 1.56 6.68
N PRO A 94 4.29 1.76 7.32
CA PRO A 94 3.47 2.95 7.10
C PRO A 94 4.20 4.25 7.44
N GLY A 95 4.20 5.18 6.49
CA GLY A 95 4.89 6.48 6.61
C GLY A 95 6.38 6.45 6.27
N SER A 96 6.96 5.26 6.07
CA SER A 96 8.36 5.06 5.74
C SER A 96 8.51 4.55 4.31
N ARG A 97 8.25 3.28 4.09
CA ARG A 97 8.48 2.63 2.79
C ARG A 97 7.55 1.45 2.56
N THR A 98 7.14 1.28 1.31
CA THR A 98 6.34 0.14 0.86
C THR A 98 6.97 -0.49 -0.37
N LYS A 99 7.03 -1.81 -0.41
CA LYS A 99 7.37 -2.58 -1.61
C LYS A 99 6.13 -3.28 -2.13
N VAL A 100 5.90 -3.15 -3.44
CA VAL A 100 4.77 -3.74 -4.14
C VAL A 100 5.29 -4.64 -5.25
N ALA A 101 5.02 -5.94 -5.14
CA ALA A 101 5.40 -6.92 -6.14
C ALA A 101 4.26 -7.10 -7.14
N VAL A 102 4.54 -6.89 -8.42
CA VAL A 102 3.57 -6.93 -9.51
C VAL A 102 3.97 -7.96 -10.57
N TYR A 103 2.96 -8.51 -11.25
CA TYR A 103 3.12 -9.55 -12.26
C TYR A 103 2.10 -9.38 -13.38
N SER A 104 2.49 -9.71 -14.60
CA SER A 104 1.56 -9.88 -15.71
C SER A 104 1.81 -11.21 -16.42
N ALA A 105 0.73 -11.95 -16.71
CA ALA A 105 0.80 -13.15 -17.54
C ALA A 105 0.98 -12.81 -19.03
N ASN A 106 0.75 -11.56 -19.41
CA ASN A 106 0.94 -11.08 -20.77
C ASN A 106 2.37 -10.56 -20.97
N GLU A 107 3.18 -11.27 -21.73
CA GLU A 107 4.59 -10.94 -22.02
C GLU A 107 4.77 -9.59 -22.71
N ASN A 108 3.72 -9.04 -23.34
CA ASN A 108 3.76 -7.72 -23.99
C ASN A 108 3.52 -6.56 -23.00
N ILE A 109 3.21 -6.86 -21.75
CA ILE A 109 3.00 -5.85 -20.69
C ILE A 109 4.21 -5.85 -19.76
N ASP A 110 4.86 -4.69 -19.64
CA ASP A 110 5.82 -4.42 -18.58
C ASP A 110 5.07 -4.04 -17.30
N PRO A 111 4.95 -4.94 -16.30
CA PRO A 111 4.13 -4.66 -15.13
C PRO A 111 4.70 -3.54 -14.26
N VAL A 112 6.03 -3.44 -14.15
CA VAL A 112 6.68 -2.39 -13.36
C VAL A 112 6.57 -1.05 -14.06
N GLY A 113 6.92 -0.98 -15.35
CA GLY A 113 6.83 0.25 -16.13
C GLY A 113 5.42 0.81 -16.21
N SER A 114 4.42 -0.04 -16.34
CA SER A 114 3.00 0.37 -16.32
C SER A 114 2.58 0.98 -15.00
N CYS A 115 3.03 0.43 -13.88
CA CYS A 115 2.74 0.95 -12.54
C CYS A 115 3.47 2.28 -12.27
N VAL A 116 4.70 2.42 -12.72
CA VAL A 116 5.47 3.67 -12.57
C VAL A 116 4.86 4.78 -13.43
N GLY A 117 4.48 4.44 -14.66
CA GLY A 117 3.90 5.37 -15.63
C GLY A 117 4.94 6.27 -16.30
N GLN A 118 4.50 7.03 -17.31
CA GLN A 118 5.38 7.96 -18.02
C GLN A 118 5.98 8.98 -17.06
N LYS A 119 7.31 9.10 -17.06
CA LYS A 119 8.06 10.00 -16.16
C LYS A 119 7.74 9.80 -14.67
N GLY A 120 7.24 8.61 -14.30
CA GLY A 120 6.92 8.30 -12.91
C GLY A 120 5.64 8.95 -12.37
N ILE A 121 4.76 9.46 -13.22
CA ILE A 121 3.60 10.25 -12.77
C ILE A 121 2.61 9.43 -11.95
N ARG A 122 2.35 8.17 -12.33
CA ARG A 122 1.39 7.30 -11.62
C ARG A 122 1.88 7.00 -10.21
N ILE A 123 3.11 6.55 -10.10
CA ILE A 123 3.68 6.25 -8.77
C ILE A 123 3.81 7.51 -7.90
N GLN A 124 4.12 8.66 -8.52
CA GLN A 124 4.20 9.93 -7.79
C GLN A 124 2.84 10.37 -7.23
N ASN A 125 1.75 10.14 -7.95
CA ASN A 125 0.40 10.42 -7.46
C ASN A 125 0.07 9.58 -6.20
N ILE A 126 0.47 8.32 -6.19
CA ILE A 126 0.29 7.44 -5.02
C ILE A 126 1.19 7.91 -3.86
N ILE A 127 2.45 8.24 -4.11
CA ILE A 127 3.37 8.78 -3.10
C ILE A 127 2.82 10.07 -2.48
N ASN A 128 2.23 10.95 -3.29
CA ASN A 128 1.63 12.20 -2.81
C ASN A 128 0.42 11.93 -1.91
N GLU A 129 -0.45 10.98 -2.26
CA GLU A 129 -1.58 10.57 -1.41
C GLU A 129 -1.10 10.00 -0.06
N LEU A 130 0.04 9.32 -0.05
CA LEU A 130 0.66 8.75 1.15
C LEU A 130 1.60 9.72 1.87
N HIS A 131 1.54 11.00 1.54
CA HIS A 131 2.33 12.08 2.15
C HIS A 131 3.83 11.85 2.14
N GLY A 132 4.36 11.28 1.07
CA GLY A 132 5.79 11.09 0.86
C GLY A 132 6.34 9.73 1.28
N GLU A 133 5.48 8.76 1.65
CA GLU A 133 5.91 7.37 1.86
C GLU A 133 6.57 6.84 0.59
N LYS A 134 7.78 6.29 0.71
CA LYS A 134 8.52 5.75 -0.44
C LYS A 134 7.86 4.48 -0.94
N ILE A 135 7.71 4.36 -2.27
CA ILE A 135 7.14 3.16 -2.90
C ILE A 135 8.13 2.60 -3.90
N ASP A 136 8.49 1.33 -3.72
CA ASP A 136 9.24 0.55 -4.69
C ASP A 136 8.30 -0.45 -5.35
N VAL A 137 8.19 -0.37 -6.67
CA VAL A 137 7.49 -1.38 -7.48
C VAL A 137 8.54 -2.36 -7.99
N ILE A 138 8.35 -3.63 -7.67
CA ILE A 138 9.24 -4.71 -8.08
C ILE A 138 8.47 -5.75 -8.89
N GLU A 139 9.16 -6.44 -9.78
CA GLU A 139 8.59 -7.55 -10.51
C GLU A 139 8.55 -8.81 -9.63
N TRP A 140 7.41 -9.50 -9.65
CA TRP A 140 7.28 -10.79 -9.02
C TRP A 140 7.70 -11.90 -9.99
N TYR A 141 8.46 -12.87 -9.50
CA TYR A 141 8.88 -14.03 -10.24
C TYR A 141 8.44 -15.31 -9.53
N PRO A 142 8.02 -16.38 -10.29
CA PRO A 142 7.75 -17.69 -9.71
C PRO A 142 9.00 -18.31 -9.07
N ASP A 143 10.19 -18.04 -9.60
CA ASP A 143 11.47 -18.47 -9.06
C ASP A 143 11.79 -17.65 -7.79
N PRO A 144 11.92 -18.30 -6.61
CA PRO A 144 12.20 -17.59 -5.36
C PRO A 144 13.52 -16.81 -5.38
N ALA A 145 14.57 -17.33 -6.03
CA ALA A 145 15.86 -16.66 -6.08
C ALA A 145 15.78 -15.34 -6.87
N LEU A 146 15.09 -15.35 -8.02
CA LEU A 146 14.82 -14.14 -8.80
C LEU A 146 13.94 -13.14 -8.05
N TYR A 147 12.89 -13.63 -7.38
CA TYR A 147 12.01 -12.78 -6.62
C TYR A 147 12.71 -12.11 -5.43
N ILE A 148 13.53 -12.85 -4.69
CA ILE A 148 14.33 -12.31 -3.58
C ILE A 148 15.29 -11.24 -4.12
N SER A 149 15.98 -11.50 -5.21
CA SER A 149 16.87 -10.53 -5.85
C SER A 149 16.14 -9.23 -6.23
N ALA A 150 14.96 -9.35 -6.86
CA ALA A 150 14.12 -8.19 -7.20
C ALA A 150 13.64 -7.43 -5.96
N ALA A 151 13.26 -8.15 -4.90
CA ALA A 151 12.77 -7.55 -3.66
C ALA A 151 13.86 -6.75 -2.92
N LEU A 152 15.12 -7.07 -3.12
CA LEU A 152 16.25 -6.39 -2.48
C LEU A 152 16.71 -5.13 -3.23
N LEU A 153 16.20 -4.89 -4.45
CA LEU A 153 16.50 -3.64 -5.16
C LEU A 153 16.18 -2.41 -4.27
N PRO A 154 17.02 -1.36 -4.29
CA PRO A 154 18.13 -1.07 -5.20
C PRO A 154 19.48 -1.72 -4.82
N ALA A 155 19.54 -2.57 -3.79
CA ALA A 155 20.78 -3.29 -3.47
C ALA A 155 21.21 -4.17 -4.65
N GLN A 156 22.50 -4.16 -4.96
CA GLN A 156 23.05 -5.05 -5.96
C GLN A 156 23.20 -6.44 -5.36
N VAL A 157 22.60 -7.43 -6.00
CA VAL A 157 22.67 -8.84 -5.57
C VAL A 157 23.51 -9.60 -6.57
N MET A 158 24.56 -10.27 -6.09
CA MET A 158 25.45 -11.10 -6.92
C MET A 158 24.94 -12.51 -7.09
N ALA A 159 24.43 -13.10 -6.02
CA ALA A 159 23.86 -14.44 -6.03
C ALA A 159 22.83 -14.61 -4.91
N VAL A 160 21.86 -15.49 -5.14
CA VAL A 160 20.88 -15.93 -4.14
C VAL A 160 20.84 -17.43 -4.17
N ASP A 161 21.08 -18.06 -3.03
CA ASP A 161 20.91 -19.50 -2.81
C ASP A 161 19.72 -19.73 -1.87
N VAL A 162 18.75 -20.53 -2.30
CA VAL A 162 17.47 -20.72 -1.61
C VAL A 162 17.32 -22.18 -1.18
N ASN A 163 17.09 -22.38 0.12
CA ASN A 163 16.64 -23.64 0.68
C ASN A 163 15.14 -23.52 1.01
N GLU A 164 14.28 -24.06 0.15
CA GLU A 164 12.82 -23.96 0.29
C GLU A 164 12.29 -24.78 1.47
N GLU A 165 12.95 -25.91 1.81
CA GLU A 165 12.54 -26.78 2.91
C GLU A 165 12.71 -26.09 4.26
N GLU A 166 13.85 -25.44 4.45
CA GLU A 166 14.19 -24.72 5.68
C GLU A 166 13.67 -23.26 5.68
N LYS A 167 13.07 -22.79 4.57
CA LYS A 167 12.65 -21.40 4.37
C LYS A 167 13.79 -20.41 4.64
N PHE A 168 14.97 -20.73 4.15
CA PHE A 168 16.19 -19.96 4.31
C PHE A 168 16.71 -19.53 2.95
N ALA A 169 17.23 -18.30 2.86
CA ALA A 169 17.95 -17.82 1.69
C ALA A 169 19.25 -17.13 2.10
N GLN A 170 20.32 -17.45 1.38
CA GLN A 170 21.60 -16.76 1.49
C GLN A 170 21.76 -15.82 0.28
N VAL A 171 22.03 -14.56 0.58
CA VAL A 171 22.21 -13.51 -0.45
C VAL A 171 23.63 -13.00 -0.39
N ILE A 172 24.30 -12.98 -1.54
CA ILE A 172 25.65 -12.44 -1.69
C ILE A 172 25.52 -11.05 -2.32
N VAL A 173 26.06 -10.06 -1.64
CA VAL A 173 26.11 -8.67 -2.09
C VAL A 173 27.57 -8.22 -2.19
N PRO A 174 27.90 -7.21 -3.04
CA PRO A 174 29.24 -6.62 -3.07
C PRO A 174 29.53 -5.88 -1.75
N ASP A 175 30.82 -5.74 -1.43
CA ASP A 175 31.33 -4.97 -0.27
C ASP A 175 31.02 -3.46 -0.36
#